data_78294a001df016ba6bea70bd4ef3c025
#
_entry.id   78294a001df016ba6bea70bd4ef3c025
#
_cell.length_a   1.000
_cell.length_b   1.000
_cell.length_c   1.000
_cell.angle_alpha   90.00
_cell.angle_beta   90.00
_cell.angle_gamma   90.00
#
_symmetry.space_group_name_H-M   'P 1'
#
loop_
_entity.id
_entity.type
_entity.pdbx_description
1 polymer ?
#
loop_
_entity_poly.entity_id
_entity_poly.type
_entity_poly.pdbx_seq_one_letter_code
_entity_poly.pdbx_strand_id
1 'polypeptide(L)'
;MIGIETHVQINTNTKAFCKCSTTYGNEPNTQTCPVCMGFPGTLPVLNGGVVRKAVTLGIGLNCSLRNLSKFDRKQYFYPDLPKGYQISQFDEPYGEHGFVDVVMPVEDGGGERRVGITRAHMEEDAGKLT
;
A
#
# COMPACT_ATOMS: atom_id res chain seq x y z
N MET A 1 4.02 -10.31 22.58
CA MET A 1 3.52 -10.45 21.18
C MET A 1 4.26 -9.40 20.36
N ILE A 2 4.82 -9.77 19.21
CA ILE A 2 5.54 -8.86 18.31
C ILE A 2 4.73 -8.79 17.02
N GLY A 3 4.40 -7.56 16.57
CA GLY A 3 3.77 -7.30 15.30
C GLY A 3 4.79 -6.65 14.36
N ILE A 4 4.80 -7.05 13.10
CA ILE A 4 5.66 -6.48 12.05
C ILE A 4 4.76 -5.93 10.95
N GLU A 5 5.03 -4.71 10.50
CA GLU A 5 4.47 -4.13 9.28
C GLU A 5 5.57 -4.05 8.22
N THR A 6 5.24 -4.47 7.01
CA THR A 6 6.14 -4.38 5.86
C THR A 6 5.47 -3.57 4.75
N HIS A 7 6.14 -2.53 4.28
CA HIS A 7 5.66 -1.72 3.16
C HIS A 7 6.31 -2.21 1.86
N VAL A 8 5.47 -2.41 0.83
CA VAL A 8 5.90 -2.77 -0.52
C VAL A 8 5.44 -1.68 -1.48
N GLN A 9 6.39 -0.95 -2.04
CA GLN A 9 6.09 0.07 -3.04
C GLN A 9 5.76 -0.57 -4.38
N ILE A 10 4.54 -0.35 -4.86
CA ILE A 10 4.06 -0.91 -6.13
C ILE A 10 4.52 -0.01 -7.28
N ASN A 11 5.27 -0.58 -8.21
CA ASN A 11 5.75 0.12 -9.40
C ASN A 11 4.66 0.18 -10.48
N THR A 12 4.10 1.36 -10.71
CA THR A 12 3.14 1.69 -11.78
C THR A 12 3.52 3.02 -12.42
N ASN A 13 3.09 3.26 -13.66
CA ASN A 13 3.44 4.48 -14.40
C ASN A 13 2.75 5.73 -13.85
N THR A 14 1.66 5.56 -13.12
CA THR A 14 0.92 6.64 -12.47
C THR A 14 0.65 6.33 -11.02
N LYS A 15 0.42 7.37 -10.22
CA LYS A 15 0.07 7.23 -8.80
C LYS A 15 -1.18 6.35 -8.60
N ALA A 16 -1.36 5.85 -7.38
CA ALA A 16 -2.46 4.92 -7.05
C ALA A 16 -3.85 5.55 -7.23
N PHE A 17 -4.00 6.84 -6.98
CA PHE A 17 -5.30 7.52 -6.93
C PHE A 17 -5.43 8.74 -7.84
N CYS A 18 -4.49 8.96 -8.76
CA CYS A 18 -4.57 9.99 -9.79
C CYS A 18 -3.70 9.63 -11.01
N LYS A 19 -3.73 10.49 -12.04
CA LYS A 19 -2.99 10.26 -13.30
C LYS A 19 -1.56 10.81 -13.30
N CYS A 20 -1.08 11.40 -12.20
CA CYS A 20 0.27 11.93 -12.14
C CYS A 20 1.30 10.83 -12.30
N SER A 21 2.38 11.14 -13.01
CA SER A 21 3.50 10.23 -13.22
C SER A 21 4.16 9.84 -11.89
N THR A 22 4.76 8.66 -11.85
CA THR A 22 5.62 8.17 -10.77
C THR A 22 7.08 8.10 -11.17
N THR A 23 7.47 8.77 -12.25
CA THR A 23 8.85 8.79 -12.72
C THR A 23 9.77 9.35 -11.63
N TYR A 24 10.77 8.57 -11.24
CA TYR A 24 11.76 8.98 -10.25
C TYR A 24 12.73 10.03 -10.82
N GLY A 25 13.17 10.96 -9.98
CA GLY A 25 14.18 11.96 -10.32
C GLY A 25 13.68 13.19 -11.08
N ASN A 26 12.38 13.36 -11.24
CA ASN A 26 11.83 14.62 -11.78
C ASN A 26 11.97 15.76 -10.76
N GLU A 27 11.91 17.00 -11.28
CA GLU A 27 11.94 18.19 -10.43
C GLU A 27 10.83 18.14 -9.35
N PRO A 28 11.11 18.61 -8.14
CA PRO A 28 10.13 18.63 -7.04
C PRO A 28 8.83 19.35 -7.46
N ASN A 29 7.70 18.84 -6.98
CA ASN A 29 6.36 19.41 -7.17
C ASN A 29 5.86 19.50 -8.63
N THR A 30 6.52 18.82 -9.59
CA THR A 30 6.08 18.80 -11.00
C THR A 30 5.08 17.68 -11.29
N GLN A 31 5.02 16.65 -10.45
CA GLN A 31 4.14 15.50 -10.60
C GLN A 31 2.94 15.59 -9.64
N THR A 32 2.23 16.72 -9.69
CA THR A 32 1.08 17.02 -8.84
C THR A 32 -0.14 17.41 -9.66
N CYS A 33 -1.33 17.20 -9.09
CA CYS A 33 -2.59 17.63 -9.67
C CYS A 33 -3.59 17.96 -8.54
N PRO A 34 -4.72 18.61 -8.85
CA PRO A 34 -5.73 18.94 -7.84
C PRO A 34 -6.20 17.74 -7.01
N VAL A 35 -6.21 16.53 -7.59
CA VAL A 35 -6.61 15.31 -6.86
C VAL A 35 -5.62 14.96 -5.75
N CYS A 36 -4.33 14.78 -6.09
CA CYS A 36 -3.33 14.41 -5.08
C CYS A 36 -3.01 15.57 -4.12
N MET A 37 -3.31 16.82 -4.50
CA MET A 37 -3.23 17.99 -3.63
C MET A 37 -4.47 18.15 -2.72
N GLY A 38 -5.53 17.38 -2.96
CA GLY A 38 -6.74 17.43 -2.14
C GLY A 38 -7.58 18.70 -2.32
N PHE A 39 -7.64 19.26 -3.53
CA PHE A 39 -8.43 20.47 -3.79
C PHE A 39 -9.93 20.19 -3.62
N PRO A 40 -10.72 21.18 -3.16
CA PRO A 40 -12.16 21.02 -3.02
C PRO A 40 -12.83 20.52 -4.29
N GLY A 41 -13.75 19.55 -4.17
CA GLY A 41 -14.51 19.00 -5.29
C GLY A 41 -13.78 17.92 -6.09
N THR A 42 -12.52 17.59 -5.78
CA THR A 42 -11.78 16.53 -6.46
C THR A 42 -12.01 15.17 -5.76
N LEU A 43 -12.04 14.10 -6.56
CA LEU A 43 -12.19 12.73 -6.07
C LEU A 43 -11.03 11.86 -6.58
N PRO A 44 -10.54 10.93 -5.76
CA PRO A 44 -9.53 9.96 -6.18
C PRO A 44 -10.05 9.05 -7.29
N VAL A 45 -9.16 8.65 -8.20
CA VAL A 45 -9.44 7.66 -9.25
C VAL A 45 -8.44 6.51 -9.10
N LEU A 46 -8.94 5.34 -8.74
CA LEU A 46 -8.12 4.17 -8.48
C LEU A 46 -7.42 3.66 -9.75
N ASN A 47 -6.12 3.44 -9.64
CA ASN A 47 -5.30 2.87 -10.72
C ASN A 47 -5.48 1.34 -10.75
N GLY A 48 -6.10 0.81 -11.81
CA GLY A 48 -6.29 -0.64 -11.99
C GLY A 48 -4.98 -1.44 -12.06
N GLY A 49 -3.86 -0.82 -12.43
CA GLY A 49 -2.53 -1.45 -12.37
C GLY A 49 -2.07 -1.74 -10.95
N VAL A 50 -2.38 -0.83 -10.02
CA VAL A 50 -2.11 -1.03 -8.59
C VAL A 50 -2.93 -2.20 -8.06
N VAL A 51 -4.21 -2.26 -8.38
CA VAL A 51 -5.10 -3.36 -7.94
C VAL A 51 -4.58 -4.71 -8.44
N ARG A 52 -4.25 -4.82 -9.73
CA ARG A 52 -3.71 -6.08 -10.28
C ARG A 52 -2.44 -6.54 -9.57
N LYS A 53 -1.51 -5.63 -9.32
CA LYS A 53 -0.25 -5.95 -8.62
C LYS A 53 -0.49 -6.31 -7.15
N ALA A 54 -1.41 -5.62 -6.47
CA ALA A 54 -1.80 -5.95 -5.10
C ALA A 54 -2.41 -7.35 -5.01
N VAL A 55 -3.31 -7.70 -5.94
CA VAL A 55 -3.88 -9.06 -6.03
C VAL A 55 -2.79 -10.11 -6.29
N THR A 56 -1.84 -9.83 -7.19
CA THR A 56 -0.70 -10.73 -7.45
C THR A 56 0.14 -10.94 -6.19
N LEU A 57 0.41 -9.87 -5.45
CA LEU A 57 1.12 -9.94 -4.16
C LEU A 57 0.33 -10.77 -3.15
N GLY A 58 -0.97 -10.53 -3.01
CA GLY A 58 -1.84 -11.27 -2.10
C GLY A 58 -1.86 -12.77 -2.40
N ILE A 59 -1.89 -13.17 -3.68
CA ILE A 59 -1.75 -14.57 -4.10
C ILE A 59 -0.38 -15.13 -3.70
N GLY A 60 0.69 -14.39 -3.96
CA GLY A 60 2.06 -14.79 -3.57
C GLY A 60 2.27 -14.93 -2.06
N LEU A 61 1.49 -14.21 -1.27
CA LEU A 61 1.48 -14.28 0.19
C LEU A 61 0.44 -15.29 0.74
N ASN A 62 -0.15 -16.12 -0.12
CA ASN A 62 -1.19 -17.08 0.25
C ASN A 62 -2.39 -16.46 0.97
N CYS A 63 -2.70 -15.20 0.71
CA CYS A 63 -3.84 -14.52 1.30
C CYS A 63 -5.17 -15.01 0.71
N SER A 64 -6.19 -15.08 1.56
CA SER A 64 -7.57 -15.15 1.14
C SER A 64 -7.98 -13.78 0.58
N LEU A 65 -8.24 -13.70 -0.72
CA LEU A 65 -8.63 -12.45 -1.36
C LEU A 65 -10.12 -12.18 -1.19
N ARG A 66 -10.47 -10.94 -0.90
CA ARG A 66 -11.86 -10.50 -0.76
C ARG A 66 -12.43 -10.10 -2.12
N ASN A 67 -13.67 -10.52 -2.38
CA ASN A 67 -14.41 -10.11 -3.59
C ASN A 67 -14.82 -8.63 -3.55
N LEU A 68 -14.96 -8.08 -2.35
CA LEU A 68 -15.29 -6.68 -2.10
C LEU A 68 -14.31 -6.15 -1.05
N SER A 69 -13.71 -5.01 -1.31
CA SER A 69 -12.93 -4.25 -0.36
C SER A 69 -13.24 -2.77 -0.51
N LYS A 70 -12.93 -1.99 0.51
CA LYS A 70 -13.16 -0.54 0.49
C LYS A 70 -11.91 0.22 0.91
N PHE A 71 -11.89 1.50 0.55
CA PHE A 71 -10.89 2.45 1.03
C PHE A 71 -11.49 3.34 2.11
N ASP A 72 -10.67 3.65 3.08
CA ASP A 72 -10.94 4.53 4.20
C ASP A 72 -9.97 5.71 4.18
N ARG A 73 -10.28 6.76 4.91
CA ARG A 73 -9.40 7.91 5.11
C ARG A 73 -8.73 7.81 6.47
N LYS A 74 -7.41 7.66 6.46
CA LYS A 74 -6.58 7.73 7.66
C LYS A 74 -6.20 9.19 7.87
N GLN A 75 -6.87 9.85 8.78
CA GLN A 75 -6.66 11.28 9.07
C GLN A 75 -5.35 11.48 9.84
N TYR A 76 -4.44 12.27 9.29
CA TYR A 76 -3.26 12.78 9.99
C TYR A 76 -2.69 13.98 9.26
N PHE A 77 -1.96 14.82 10.00
CA PHE A 77 -1.35 16.03 9.46
C PHE A 77 0.17 15.85 9.38
N TYR A 78 0.71 16.14 8.22
CA TYR A 78 2.12 16.13 7.97
C TYR A 78 2.46 17.21 6.93
N PRO A 79 3.61 17.92 7.04
CA PRO A 79 3.95 19.03 6.11
C PRO A 79 3.89 18.64 4.63
N ASP A 80 4.26 17.39 4.31
CA ASP A 80 4.28 16.85 2.95
C ASP A 80 3.01 16.08 2.56
N LEU A 81 1.93 16.30 3.30
CA LEU A 81 0.62 15.71 3.06
C LEU A 81 -0.47 16.80 3.02
N PRO A 82 -0.57 17.56 1.91
CA PRO A 82 -1.40 18.77 1.86
C PRO A 82 -2.89 18.50 2.08
N LYS A 83 -3.41 17.33 1.73
CA LYS A 83 -4.83 17.00 1.95
C LYS A 83 -5.18 16.55 3.37
N GLY A 84 -4.18 16.34 4.24
CA GLY A 84 -4.39 16.01 5.66
C GLY A 84 -4.94 14.61 5.93
N TYR A 85 -4.96 13.72 4.94
CA TYR A 85 -5.33 12.31 5.10
C TYR A 85 -4.61 11.43 4.09
N GLN A 86 -4.47 10.16 4.42
CA GLN A 86 -3.97 9.10 3.54
C GLN A 86 -5.14 8.17 3.19
N ILE A 87 -5.26 7.81 1.92
CA ILE A 87 -6.20 6.78 1.48
C ILE A 87 -5.60 5.43 1.83
N SER A 88 -6.32 4.61 2.58
CA SER A 88 -5.88 3.31 3.08
C SER A 88 -7.06 2.34 3.12
N GLN A 89 -6.85 1.13 3.63
CA GLN A 89 -7.89 0.15 3.92
C GLN A 89 -7.76 -0.27 5.38
N PHE A 90 -8.85 -0.43 6.11
CA PHE A 90 -8.84 -0.80 7.52
C PHE A 90 -9.56 -2.11 7.78
N ASP A 91 -10.89 -2.12 7.79
CA ASP A 91 -11.73 -3.27 8.14
C ASP A 91 -12.07 -4.17 6.94
N GLU A 92 -11.89 -3.69 5.72
CA GLU A 92 -12.10 -4.46 4.49
C GLU A 92 -10.89 -4.39 3.56
N PRO A 93 -9.74 -4.96 3.99
CA PRO A 93 -8.52 -5.02 3.17
C PRO A 93 -8.75 -5.92 1.95
N TYR A 94 -7.87 -5.86 0.95
CA TYR A 94 -8.00 -6.71 -0.22
C TYR A 94 -7.62 -8.18 0.04
N GLY A 95 -6.83 -8.48 1.09
CA GLY A 95 -6.38 -9.83 1.41
C GLY A 95 -6.17 -10.03 2.90
N GLU A 96 -6.46 -11.23 3.39
CA GLU A 96 -6.36 -11.61 4.80
C GLU A 96 -5.87 -13.04 4.95
N HIS A 97 -5.45 -13.39 6.17
CA HIS A 97 -5.12 -14.78 6.56
C HIS A 97 -4.08 -15.45 5.66
N GLY A 98 -3.09 -14.67 5.22
CA GLY A 98 -1.97 -15.18 4.43
C GLY A 98 -0.88 -15.81 5.28
N PHE A 99 0.14 -16.31 4.61
CA PHE A 99 1.35 -16.81 5.27
C PHE A 99 2.53 -16.84 4.30
N VAL A 100 3.72 -16.87 4.88
CA VAL A 100 4.96 -17.22 4.20
C VAL A 100 5.70 -18.28 4.99
N ASP A 101 6.33 -19.22 4.31
CA ASP A 101 7.21 -20.21 4.92
C ASP A 101 8.66 -19.70 4.77
N VAL A 102 9.33 -19.55 5.90
CA VAL A 102 10.69 -19.01 6.00
C VAL A 102 11.65 -20.14 6.33
N VAL A 103 12.69 -20.29 5.53
CA VAL A 103 13.80 -21.20 5.84
C VAL A 103 14.71 -20.52 6.85
N MET A 104 14.86 -21.14 8.02
CA MET A 104 15.70 -20.62 9.09
C MET A 104 17.15 -21.02 8.89
N PRO A 105 18.11 -20.09 9.13
CA PRO A 105 19.52 -20.42 9.17
C PRO A 105 19.83 -21.52 10.20
N VAL A 106 20.88 -22.31 9.96
CA VAL A 106 21.26 -23.42 10.86
C VAL A 106 21.61 -22.90 12.26
N GLU A 107 22.26 -21.74 12.34
CA GLU A 107 22.59 -21.04 13.60
C GLU A 107 21.36 -20.63 14.42
N ASP A 108 20.20 -20.45 13.75
CA ASP A 108 18.92 -20.11 14.38
C ASP A 108 18.01 -21.34 14.58
N GLY A 109 18.59 -22.53 14.52
CA GLY A 109 17.91 -23.81 14.74
C GLY A 109 17.43 -24.53 13.49
N GLY A 110 17.67 -23.96 12.30
CA GLY A 110 17.36 -24.56 11.00
C GLY A 110 15.87 -24.88 10.79
N GLY A 111 15.58 -25.52 9.64
CA GLY A 111 14.23 -25.96 9.28
C GLY A 111 13.37 -24.85 8.70
N GLU A 112 12.07 -25.10 8.58
CA GLU A 112 11.09 -24.15 8.07
C GLU A 112 10.16 -23.67 9.19
N ARG A 113 9.80 -22.39 9.12
CA ARG A 113 8.82 -21.79 10.02
C ARG A 113 7.79 -21.00 9.23
N ARG A 114 6.52 -21.24 9.53
CA ARG A 114 5.43 -20.46 8.97
C ARG A 114 5.20 -19.19 9.75
N VAL A 115 5.22 -18.05 9.03
CA VAL A 115 4.86 -16.73 9.54
C VAL A 115 3.50 -16.36 8.98
N GLY A 116 2.51 -16.17 9.86
CA GLY A 116 1.17 -15.78 9.46
C GLY A 116 1.11 -14.29 9.10
N ILE A 117 0.31 -13.96 8.10
CA ILE A 117 0.02 -12.59 7.68
C ILE A 117 -1.44 -12.30 8.02
N THR A 118 -1.66 -11.37 8.93
CA THR A 118 -3.01 -11.01 9.37
C THR A 118 -3.81 -10.41 8.24
N ARG A 119 -3.21 -9.44 7.53
CA ARG A 119 -3.84 -8.77 6.39
C ARG A 119 -2.81 -8.16 5.44
N ALA A 120 -3.23 -7.99 4.20
CA ALA A 120 -2.57 -7.17 3.20
C ALA A 120 -3.57 -6.12 2.72
N HIS A 121 -3.16 -4.84 2.74
CA HIS A 121 -4.02 -3.73 2.34
C HIS A 121 -3.28 -2.78 1.40
N MET A 122 -4.04 -2.08 0.57
CA MET A 122 -3.52 -1.03 -0.30
C MET A 122 -3.60 0.31 0.43
N GLU A 123 -2.59 1.12 0.26
CA GLU A 123 -2.61 2.49 0.74
C GLU A 123 -1.86 3.43 -0.20
N GLU A 124 -2.18 4.69 -0.10
CA GLU A 124 -1.43 5.76 -0.72
C GLU A 124 -0.08 5.89 -0.04
N ASP A 125 0.96 6.23 -0.81
CA ASP A 125 2.27 6.49 -0.23
C ASP A 125 2.19 7.60 0.83
N ALA A 126 2.79 7.37 1.98
CA ALA A 126 2.79 8.34 3.06
C ALA A 126 3.71 9.51 2.71
N GLY A 127 3.21 10.74 2.87
CA GLY A 127 4.07 11.92 2.89
C GLY A 127 5.03 11.82 4.08
N LYS A 128 6.31 11.62 3.81
CA LYS A 128 7.39 11.65 4.81
C LYS A 128 8.59 12.35 4.24
N LEU A 129 9.18 13.21 5.05
CA LEU A 129 10.54 13.68 4.80
C LEU A 129 11.50 12.54 5.14
N THR A 130 12.34 12.18 4.21
CA THR A 130 13.45 11.21 4.38
C THR A 130 14.76 11.97 4.52
#